data_50e55ca63feb8c1905f2d57eaa9c9351
#
_entry.id   50e55ca63feb8c1905f2d57eaa9c9351
#
_cell.length_a   1.000
_cell.length_b   1.000
_cell.length_c   1.000
_cell.angle_alpha   90.00
_cell.angle_beta   90.00
_cell.angle_gamma   90.00
#
_symmetry.space_group_name_H-M   'P 1'
#
loop_
_entity.id
_entity.type
_entity.pdbx_description
1 polymer ?
#
loop_
_entity_poly.entity_id
_entity_poly.type
_entity_poly.pdbx_seq_one_letter_code
_entity_poly.pdbx_strand_id
1 'polypeptide(L)'
;MRGEPTSPVPVILASASPRRRELLGLLGLAFEASPADLDETWRNGEAPAAHAERLAREKAAARAAPGAVAIGADTIVVVDGDILGKPRDAAEAGAMLRRLAGREHDVFTGVAVAYGGAVASGASRTRVRFRALDDAAIREYVATGEPLDKAGAYGIQGYGAVLVERIDGDYFTVMGLALGLMTELLGRVGLRYRFGAIRPAS
;
A
#
# COMPACT_ATOMS: atom_id res chain seq x y z
N MET A 1 -25.20 -31.95 -1.20
CA MET A 1 -24.10 -32.12 -0.22
C MET A 1 -23.55 -30.71 0.01
N ARG A 2 -23.73 -30.11 1.20
CA ARG A 2 -23.03 -28.87 1.57
C ARG A 2 -21.62 -29.31 1.95
N GLY A 3 -20.61 -28.96 1.12
CA GLY A 3 -19.21 -29.24 1.45
C GLY A 3 -18.90 -28.62 2.81
N GLU A 4 -18.16 -29.34 3.66
CA GLU A 4 -17.67 -28.80 4.93
C GLU A 4 -16.91 -27.49 4.67
N PRO A 5 -17.08 -26.46 5.52
CA PRO A 5 -16.35 -25.23 5.36
C PRO A 5 -14.85 -25.52 5.51
N THR A 6 -14.12 -25.42 4.40
CA THR A 6 -12.65 -25.54 4.42
C THR A 6 -12.07 -24.59 5.45
N SER A 7 -11.06 -25.02 6.22
CA SER A 7 -10.41 -24.20 7.24
C SER A 7 -9.86 -22.90 6.62
N PRO A 8 -9.85 -21.80 7.37
CA PRO A 8 -9.21 -20.56 6.92
C PRO A 8 -7.74 -20.78 6.59
N VAL A 9 -7.29 -20.19 5.47
CA VAL A 9 -5.87 -20.17 5.11
C VAL A 9 -5.15 -19.14 6.00
N PRO A 10 -4.05 -19.50 6.69
CA PRO A 10 -3.23 -18.56 7.42
C PRO A 10 -2.72 -17.43 6.54
N VAL A 11 -2.68 -16.20 7.06
CA VAL A 11 -2.28 -15.00 6.33
C VAL A 11 -0.97 -14.46 6.88
N ILE A 12 -0.02 -14.18 5.99
CA ILE A 12 1.25 -13.51 6.32
C ILE A 12 1.24 -12.15 5.62
N LEU A 13 1.40 -11.06 6.36
CA LEU A 13 1.60 -9.72 5.82
C LEU A 13 3.09 -9.42 5.72
N ALA A 14 3.63 -9.38 4.51
CA ALA A 14 5.02 -9.09 4.22
C ALA A 14 5.34 -7.58 4.33
N SER A 15 4.93 -6.93 5.44
CA SER A 15 5.09 -5.49 5.63
C SER A 15 5.14 -5.11 7.11
N ALA A 16 5.98 -4.10 7.44
CA ALA A 16 6.02 -3.45 8.75
C ALA A 16 4.98 -2.31 8.88
N SER A 17 4.32 -1.90 7.79
CA SER A 17 3.44 -0.73 7.77
C SER A 17 2.26 -0.87 8.73
N PRO A 18 2.08 0.07 9.69
CA PRO A 18 0.91 0.06 10.58
C PRO A 18 -0.41 0.18 9.83
N ARG A 19 -0.45 0.99 8.76
CA ARG A 19 -1.65 1.19 7.93
C ARG A 19 -2.10 -0.07 7.21
N ARG A 20 -1.17 -0.87 6.70
CA ARG A 20 -1.50 -2.17 6.07
C ARG A 20 -2.02 -3.18 7.08
N ARG A 21 -1.50 -3.16 8.31
CA ARG A 21 -2.03 -3.97 9.42
C ARG A 21 -3.45 -3.55 9.77
N GLU A 22 -3.71 -2.24 9.86
CA GLU A 22 -5.05 -1.68 10.09
C GLU A 22 -6.03 -2.12 9.02
N LEU A 23 -5.65 -2.06 7.73
CA LEU A 23 -6.50 -2.46 6.61
C LEU A 23 -6.84 -3.95 6.62
N LEU A 24 -5.90 -4.83 6.94
CA LEU A 24 -6.21 -6.26 7.10
C LEU A 24 -7.08 -6.51 8.33
N GLY A 25 -6.85 -5.77 9.43
CA GLY A 25 -7.71 -5.80 10.62
C GLY A 25 -9.13 -5.35 10.32
N LEU A 26 -9.31 -4.31 9.50
CA LEU A 26 -10.63 -3.84 9.04
C LEU A 26 -11.41 -4.95 8.30
N LEU A 27 -10.70 -5.83 7.57
CA LEU A 27 -11.30 -7.00 6.94
C LEU A 27 -11.57 -8.17 7.90
N GLY A 28 -11.26 -8.03 9.19
CA GLY A 28 -11.41 -9.08 10.18
C GLY A 28 -10.42 -10.25 10.02
N LEU A 29 -9.34 -10.05 9.24
CA LEU A 29 -8.35 -11.09 9.00
C LEU A 29 -7.39 -11.21 10.19
N ALA A 30 -7.22 -12.43 10.69
CA ALA A 30 -6.09 -12.77 11.53
C ALA A 30 -4.86 -12.97 10.64
N PHE A 31 -3.74 -12.33 10.95
CA PHE A 31 -2.50 -12.41 10.18
C PHE A 31 -1.25 -12.32 11.07
N GLU A 32 -0.17 -12.89 10.58
CA GLU A 32 1.18 -12.66 11.08
C GLU A 32 1.85 -11.55 10.27
N ALA A 33 2.45 -10.56 10.94
CA ALA A 33 3.25 -9.54 10.27
C ALA A 33 4.71 -9.96 10.23
N SER A 34 5.22 -10.21 9.03
CA SER A 34 6.60 -10.66 8.77
C SER A 34 7.23 -9.79 7.67
N PRO A 35 7.82 -8.64 8.02
CA PRO A 35 8.42 -7.74 7.05
C PRO A 35 9.55 -8.41 6.26
N ALA A 36 9.60 -8.17 4.95
CA ALA A 36 10.73 -8.56 4.11
C ALA A 36 11.72 -7.39 4.03
N ASP A 37 12.99 -7.69 4.28
CA ASP A 37 14.11 -6.75 4.07
C ASP A 37 14.63 -6.96 2.65
N LEU A 38 14.40 -5.99 1.77
CA LEU A 38 14.71 -6.05 0.35
C LEU A 38 15.31 -4.73 -0.12
N ASP A 39 16.10 -4.79 -1.19
CA ASP A 39 16.53 -3.60 -1.90
C ASP A 39 15.35 -2.96 -2.66
N GLU A 40 14.88 -1.83 -2.17
CA GLU A 40 13.77 -1.06 -2.74
C GLU A 40 14.25 -0.03 -3.79
N THR A 41 15.50 -0.13 -4.24
CA THR A 41 16.08 0.81 -5.19
C THR A 41 15.31 0.81 -6.52
N TRP A 42 15.06 2.03 -7.02
CA TRP A 42 14.48 2.26 -8.33
C TRP A 42 15.39 1.74 -9.46
N ARG A 43 14.82 1.05 -10.42
CA ARG A 43 15.56 0.59 -11.60
C ARG A 43 15.42 1.60 -12.74
N ASN A 44 16.54 1.94 -13.40
CA ASN A 44 16.51 2.93 -14.47
C ASN A 44 15.51 2.55 -15.57
N GLY A 45 14.64 3.50 -15.93
CA GLY A 45 13.59 3.30 -16.94
C GLY A 45 12.36 2.51 -16.47
N GLU A 46 12.30 2.10 -15.21
CA GLU A 46 11.15 1.40 -14.67
C GLU A 46 9.95 2.36 -14.52
N ALA A 47 8.78 1.99 -15.05
CA ALA A 47 7.56 2.77 -14.86
C ALA A 47 7.07 2.70 -13.38
N PRO A 48 6.44 3.76 -12.84
CA PRO A 48 5.99 3.80 -11.44
C PRO A 48 5.13 2.61 -11.01
N ALA A 49 4.16 2.22 -11.84
CA ALA A 49 3.32 1.06 -11.56
C ALA A 49 4.13 -0.25 -11.51
N ALA A 50 5.08 -0.43 -12.44
CA ALA A 50 5.93 -1.61 -12.50
C ALA A 50 6.85 -1.72 -11.29
N HIS A 51 7.40 -0.59 -10.81
CA HIS A 51 8.21 -0.54 -9.60
C HIS A 51 7.43 -0.99 -8.36
N ALA A 52 6.26 -0.37 -8.12
CA ALA A 52 5.43 -0.72 -6.97
C ALA A 52 4.99 -2.20 -7.03
N GLU A 53 4.61 -2.70 -8.21
CA GLU A 53 4.24 -4.10 -8.40
C GLU A 53 5.41 -5.06 -8.17
N ARG A 54 6.60 -4.75 -8.71
CA ARG A 54 7.81 -5.56 -8.52
C ARG A 54 8.16 -5.71 -7.04
N LEU A 55 8.20 -4.60 -6.31
CA LEU A 55 8.49 -4.63 -4.87
C LEU A 55 7.43 -5.40 -4.09
N ALA A 56 6.15 -5.25 -4.43
CA ALA A 56 5.08 -6.04 -3.83
C ALA A 56 5.28 -7.54 -4.06
N ARG A 57 5.64 -7.95 -5.29
CA ARG A 57 5.93 -9.35 -5.64
C ARG A 57 7.13 -9.90 -4.87
N GLU A 58 8.22 -9.17 -4.85
CA GLU A 58 9.45 -9.55 -4.14
C GLU A 58 9.16 -9.73 -2.64
N LYS A 59 8.39 -8.81 -2.02
CA LYS A 59 7.95 -8.90 -0.62
C LYS A 59 7.08 -10.13 -0.36
N ALA A 60 6.06 -10.39 -1.19
CA ALA A 60 5.20 -11.56 -1.04
C ALA A 60 5.98 -12.87 -1.21
N ALA A 61 6.83 -12.95 -2.25
CA ALA A 61 7.65 -14.13 -2.53
C ALA A 61 8.64 -14.45 -1.41
N ALA A 62 9.26 -13.43 -0.82
CA ALA A 62 10.20 -13.57 0.30
C ALA A 62 9.55 -14.12 1.59
N ARG A 63 8.22 -14.09 1.69
CA ARG A 63 7.45 -14.59 2.84
C ARG A 63 6.49 -15.72 2.47
N ALA A 64 6.61 -16.27 1.25
CA ALA A 64 5.84 -17.43 0.85
C ALA A 64 6.14 -18.63 1.77
N ALA A 65 5.09 -19.27 2.29
CA ALA A 65 5.21 -20.43 3.17
C ALA A 65 4.18 -21.50 2.81
N PRO A 66 4.48 -22.79 3.00
CA PRO A 66 3.54 -23.87 2.72
C PRO A 66 2.22 -23.68 3.50
N GLY A 67 1.09 -23.77 2.79
CA GLY A 67 -0.24 -23.70 3.38
C GLY A 67 -0.68 -22.31 3.86
N ALA A 68 0.16 -21.28 3.75
CA ALA A 68 -0.17 -19.90 4.10
C ALA A 68 -0.17 -19.00 2.86
N VAL A 69 -1.01 -17.95 2.87
CA VAL A 69 -1.00 -16.91 1.84
C VAL A 69 -0.16 -15.72 2.32
N ALA A 70 0.85 -15.34 1.54
CA ALA A 70 1.66 -14.15 1.79
C ALA A 70 1.14 -12.97 0.97
N ILE A 71 0.92 -11.83 1.62
CA ILE A 71 0.47 -10.57 1.00
C ILE A 71 1.60 -9.57 1.09
N GLY A 72 2.10 -9.12 -0.07
CA GLY A 72 3.08 -8.05 -0.22
C GLY A 72 2.44 -6.81 -0.80
N ALA A 73 2.91 -5.64 -0.41
CA ALA A 73 2.51 -4.38 -1.01
C ALA A 73 3.64 -3.36 -0.97
N ASP A 74 3.63 -2.44 -1.94
CA ASP A 74 4.50 -1.28 -1.98
C ASP A 74 3.74 -0.04 -2.46
N THR A 75 4.13 1.16 -1.97
CA THR A 75 3.39 2.39 -2.26
C THR A 75 4.36 3.53 -2.53
N ILE A 76 4.16 4.21 -3.66
CA ILE A 76 4.93 5.36 -4.08
C ILE A 76 4.02 6.53 -4.44
N VAL A 77 4.52 7.74 -4.24
CA VAL A 77 3.89 9.00 -4.66
C VAL A 77 4.67 9.56 -5.83
N VAL A 78 3.99 10.01 -6.88
CA VAL A 78 4.61 10.53 -8.10
C VAL A 78 4.06 11.91 -8.43
N VAL A 79 4.92 12.89 -8.63
CA VAL A 79 4.58 14.23 -9.10
C VAL A 79 5.61 14.69 -10.15
N ASP A 80 5.16 15.20 -11.28
CA ASP A 80 6.01 15.63 -12.42
C ASP A 80 6.96 14.54 -12.95
N GLY A 81 6.59 13.27 -12.80
CA GLY A 81 7.45 12.12 -13.14
C GLY A 81 8.46 11.73 -12.06
N ASP A 82 8.62 12.53 -11.02
CA ASP A 82 9.52 12.22 -9.90
C ASP A 82 8.79 11.42 -8.82
N ILE A 83 9.52 10.47 -8.23
CA ILE A 83 9.04 9.68 -7.10
C ILE A 83 9.42 10.36 -5.80
N LEU A 84 8.40 10.53 -4.96
CA LEU A 84 8.56 11.00 -3.60
C LEU A 84 8.50 9.79 -2.64
N GLY A 85 9.66 9.36 -2.17
CA GLY A 85 9.77 8.37 -1.10
C GLY A 85 9.40 8.93 0.27
N LYS A 86 9.82 8.24 1.32
CA LYS A 86 9.73 8.76 2.69
C LYS A 86 10.76 9.88 2.87
N PRO A 87 10.39 11.01 3.51
CA PRO A 87 11.34 12.06 3.79
C PRO A 87 12.38 11.60 4.82
N ARG A 88 13.62 12.03 4.66
CA ARG A 88 14.73 11.74 5.58
C ARG A 88 14.62 12.55 6.87
N ASP A 89 14.01 13.74 6.77
CA ASP A 89 13.87 14.69 7.87
C ASP A 89 12.69 15.64 7.65
N ALA A 90 12.46 16.53 8.62
CA ALA A 90 11.39 17.53 8.59
C ALA A 90 11.56 18.56 7.45
N ALA A 91 12.79 18.89 7.06
CA ALA A 91 13.05 19.85 5.98
C ALA A 91 12.64 19.25 4.62
N GLU A 92 13.00 18.01 4.37
CA GLU A 92 12.60 17.29 3.16
C GLU A 92 11.08 17.06 3.12
N ALA A 93 10.46 16.72 4.27
CA ALA A 93 9.01 16.61 4.37
C ALA A 93 8.32 17.92 3.96
N GLY A 94 8.79 19.07 4.46
CA GLY A 94 8.28 20.38 4.06
C GLY A 94 8.48 20.68 2.57
N ALA A 95 9.62 20.30 2.00
CA ALA A 95 9.87 20.47 0.56
C ALA A 95 8.93 19.61 -0.30
N MET A 96 8.69 18.35 0.08
CA MET A 96 7.73 17.47 -0.59
C MET A 96 6.31 18.05 -0.55
N LEU A 97 5.85 18.49 0.62
CA LEU A 97 4.52 19.07 0.78
C LEU A 97 4.32 20.34 -0.06
N ARG A 98 5.34 21.22 -0.17
CA ARG A 98 5.29 22.40 -1.07
C ARG A 98 5.12 21.99 -2.54
N ARG A 99 5.77 20.90 -2.96
CA ARG A 99 5.62 20.38 -4.33
C ARG A 99 4.21 19.87 -4.61
N LEU A 100 3.52 19.34 -3.59
CA LEU A 100 2.17 18.77 -3.70
C LEU A 100 1.07 19.84 -3.50
N ALA A 101 1.34 20.93 -2.79
CA ALA A 101 0.36 21.96 -2.43
C ALA A 101 -0.38 22.52 -3.64
N GLY A 102 -1.71 22.51 -3.62
CA GLY A 102 -2.59 23.02 -4.68
C GLY A 102 -2.54 22.22 -6.00
N ARG A 103 -1.96 21.02 -6.01
CA ARG A 103 -1.69 20.26 -7.24
C ARG A 103 -2.25 18.85 -7.18
N GLU A 104 -2.31 18.23 -8.35
CA GLU A 104 -2.57 16.79 -8.49
C GLU A 104 -1.25 16.01 -8.51
N HIS A 105 -1.29 14.83 -7.95
CA HIS A 105 -0.22 13.84 -7.99
C HIS A 105 -0.80 12.44 -8.02
N ASP A 106 0.00 11.47 -8.40
CA ASP A 106 -0.40 10.07 -8.47
C ASP A 106 0.16 9.28 -7.29
N VAL A 107 -0.67 8.40 -6.76
CA VAL A 107 -0.26 7.37 -5.80
C VAL A 107 -0.41 6.02 -6.48
N PHE A 108 0.67 5.24 -6.51
CA PHE A 108 0.65 3.87 -6.99
C PHE A 108 0.85 2.92 -5.82
N THR A 109 0.01 1.92 -5.72
CA THR A 109 0.19 0.81 -4.77
C THR A 109 0.21 -0.50 -5.54
N GLY A 110 1.38 -1.15 -5.53
CA GLY A 110 1.54 -2.53 -5.94
C GLY A 110 1.01 -3.46 -4.86
N VAL A 111 0.34 -4.52 -5.26
CA VAL A 111 -0.13 -5.61 -4.40
C VAL A 111 0.28 -6.93 -5.03
N ALA A 112 0.72 -7.86 -4.20
CA ALA A 112 0.99 -9.24 -4.62
C ALA A 112 0.50 -10.23 -3.58
N VAL A 113 0.09 -11.39 -4.08
CA VAL A 113 -0.39 -12.52 -3.29
C VAL A 113 0.38 -13.76 -3.73
N ALA A 114 1.06 -14.43 -2.78
CA ALA A 114 1.78 -15.69 -3.02
C ALA A 114 1.10 -16.83 -2.26
N TYR A 115 0.73 -17.92 -2.96
CA TYR A 115 0.10 -19.09 -2.39
C TYR A 115 0.33 -20.33 -3.24
N GLY A 116 0.66 -21.48 -2.64
CA GLY A 116 0.78 -22.78 -3.32
C GLY A 116 1.82 -22.78 -4.45
N GLY A 117 2.87 -21.97 -4.38
CA GLY A 117 3.89 -21.83 -5.42
C GLY A 117 3.51 -20.83 -6.53
N ALA A 118 2.28 -20.32 -6.55
CA ALA A 118 1.85 -19.28 -7.47
C ALA A 118 1.99 -17.89 -6.86
N VAL A 119 2.28 -16.88 -7.70
CA VAL A 119 2.30 -15.45 -7.31
C VAL A 119 1.46 -14.67 -8.31
N ALA A 120 0.42 -14.00 -7.83
CA ALA A 120 -0.35 -13.04 -8.60
C ALA A 120 -0.04 -11.62 -8.10
N SER A 121 0.08 -10.66 -9.02
CA SER A 121 0.36 -9.27 -8.69
C SER A 121 -0.32 -8.29 -9.62
N GLY A 122 -0.33 -7.03 -9.23
CA GLY A 122 -0.81 -5.90 -10.00
C GLY A 122 -0.53 -4.59 -9.27
N ALA A 123 -0.79 -3.47 -9.94
CA ALA A 123 -0.70 -2.14 -9.35
C ALA A 123 -2.02 -1.38 -9.52
N SER A 124 -2.39 -0.63 -8.51
CA SER A 124 -3.50 0.32 -8.52
C SER A 124 -2.96 1.74 -8.49
N ARG A 125 -3.60 2.64 -9.23
CA ARG A 125 -3.29 4.08 -9.29
C ARG A 125 -4.48 4.87 -8.78
N THR A 126 -4.21 5.85 -7.94
CA THR A 126 -5.19 6.86 -7.52
C THR A 126 -4.57 8.24 -7.66
N ARG A 127 -5.29 9.14 -8.31
CA ARG A 127 -4.93 10.54 -8.39
C ARG A 127 -5.44 11.27 -7.16
N VAL A 128 -4.58 12.03 -6.54
CA VAL A 128 -4.87 12.84 -5.35
C VAL A 128 -4.68 14.30 -5.68
N ARG A 129 -5.64 15.16 -5.32
CA ARG A 129 -5.51 16.60 -5.39
C ARG A 129 -5.40 17.18 -3.99
N PHE A 130 -4.36 17.99 -3.78
CA PHE A 130 -4.20 18.76 -2.56
C PHE A 130 -4.85 20.12 -2.64
N ARG A 131 -5.32 20.60 -1.50
CA ARG A 131 -5.65 21.99 -1.29
C ARG A 131 -4.42 22.88 -1.43
N ALA A 132 -4.60 24.16 -1.69
CA ALA A 132 -3.52 25.12 -1.54
C ALA A 132 -3.10 25.16 -0.06
N LEU A 133 -1.79 25.08 0.19
CA LEU A 133 -1.19 25.12 1.52
C LEU A 133 -0.22 26.28 1.57
N ASP A 134 -0.26 27.08 2.63
CA ASP A 134 0.76 28.06 2.94
C ASP A 134 1.91 27.43 3.75
N ASP A 135 3.00 28.17 3.88
CA ASP A 135 4.17 27.70 4.62
C ASP A 135 3.89 27.50 6.12
N ALA A 136 2.89 28.19 6.69
CA ALA A 136 2.52 28.00 8.09
C ALA A 136 1.84 26.65 8.29
N ALA A 137 0.83 26.33 7.48
CA ALA A 137 0.16 25.02 7.52
C ALA A 137 1.12 23.86 7.28
N ILE A 138 2.07 24.02 6.34
CA ILE A 138 3.09 22.99 6.10
C ILE A 138 3.97 22.79 7.33
N ARG A 139 4.46 23.86 7.96
CA ARG A 139 5.29 23.74 9.18
C ARG A 139 4.52 23.10 10.34
N GLU A 140 3.27 23.49 10.54
CA GLU A 140 2.42 22.94 11.60
C GLU A 140 2.18 21.44 11.39
N TYR A 141 1.87 21.02 10.16
CA TYR A 141 1.69 19.60 9.87
C TYR A 141 2.99 18.81 10.04
N VAL A 142 4.12 19.34 9.58
CA VAL A 142 5.42 18.68 9.77
C VAL A 142 5.77 18.52 11.25
N ALA A 143 5.44 19.54 12.08
CA ALA A 143 5.69 19.50 13.51
C ALA A 143 4.91 18.41 14.26
N THR A 144 3.82 17.86 13.68
CA THR A 144 3.10 16.70 14.25
C THR A 144 3.90 15.41 14.22
N GLY A 145 4.94 15.33 13.39
CA GLY A 145 5.70 14.11 13.14
C GLY A 145 5.01 13.11 12.20
N GLU A 146 3.72 13.30 11.90
CA GLU A 146 2.95 12.39 11.05
C GLU A 146 3.54 12.18 9.65
N PRO A 147 4.15 13.18 8.98
CA PRO A 147 4.74 13.03 7.64
C PRO A 147 5.90 12.04 7.51
N LEU A 148 6.67 11.86 8.57
CA LEU A 148 8.04 11.33 8.50
C LEU A 148 8.15 9.86 8.09
N ASP A 149 7.10 9.07 8.25
CA ASP A 149 7.08 7.64 7.89
C ASP A 149 6.34 7.33 6.58
N LYS A 150 5.97 8.38 5.81
CA LYS A 150 5.06 8.26 4.66
C LYS A 150 5.68 8.71 3.36
N ALA A 151 5.45 7.94 2.28
CA ALA A 151 5.79 8.36 0.93
C ALA A 151 5.07 9.68 0.59
N GLY A 152 5.79 10.65 0.00
CA GLY A 152 5.26 11.98 -0.28
C GLY A 152 5.00 12.85 0.96
N ALA A 153 5.46 12.42 2.14
CA ALA A 153 5.34 13.14 3.40
C ALA A 153 3.90 13.46 3.83
N TYR A 154 2.91 12.61 3.53
CA TYR A 154 1.55 12.81 4.02
C TYR A 154 0.77 11.50 4.21
N GLY A 155 -0.28 11.55 5.00
CA GLY A 155 -1.31 10.51 5.12
C GLY A 155 -2.67 11.03 4.66
N ILE A 156 -3.48 10.18 4.02
CA ILE A 156 -4.89 10.49 3.73
C ILE A 156 -5.78 10.31 4.97
N GLN A 157 -5.22 9.74 6.03
CA GLN A 157 -5.82 9.64 7.37
C GLN A 157 -5.10 10.58 8.34
N GLY A 158 -5.61 10.68 9.56
CA GLY A 158 -5.00 11.51 10.59
C GLY A 158 -5.08 12.99 10.25
N TYR A 159 -4.07 13.74 10.66
CA TYR A 159 -4.01 15.20 10.41
C TYR A 159 -3.89 15.51 8.91
N GLY A 160 -3.21 14.67 8.13
CA GLY A 160 -3.04 14.87 6.69
C GLY A 160 -4.33 14.73 5.88
N ALA A 161 -5.41 14.19 6.45
CA ALA A 161 -6.69 14.07 5.75
C ALA A 161 -7.23 15.42 5.27
N VAL A 162 -6.97 16.52 6.01
CA VAL A 162 -7.43 17.86 5.65
C VAL A 162 -6.64 18.49 4.50
N LEU A 163 -5.47 17.95 4.15
CA LEU A 163 -4.66 18.41 3.03
C LEU A 163 -5.26 18.00 1.68
N VAL A 164 -6.02 16.88 1.67
CA VAL A 164 -6.61 16.31 0.46
C VAL A 164 -7.93 17.04 0.14
N GLU A 165 -8.03 17.56 -1.08
CA GLU A 165 -9.26 18.15 -1.61
C GLU A 165 -10.18 17.09 -2.20
N ARG A 166 -9.61 16.17 -3.00
CA ARG A 166 -10.32 15.07 -3.64
C ARG A 166 -9.36 13.96 -4.05
N ILE A 167 -9.93 12.79 -4.30
CA ILE A 167 -9.25 11.67 -4.97
C ILE A 167 -10.06 11.22 -6.19
N ASP A 168 -9.36 10.69 -7.19
CA ASP A 168 -9.93 10.01 -8.34
C ASP A 168 -9.29 8.61 -8.41
N GLY A 169 -10.05 7.59 -7.98
CA GLY A 169 -9.60 6.21 -7.82
C GLY A 169 -9.96 5.60 -6.46
N ASP A 170 -9.17 4.62 -6.04
CA ASP A 170 -9.41 3.85 -4.83
C ASP A 170 -8.71 4.47 -3.61
N TYR A 171 -9.48 4.75 -2.56
CA TYR A 171 -9.00 5.27 -1.27
C TYR A 171 -7.95 4.37 -0.62
N PHE A 172 -8.15 3.05 -0.68
CA PHE A 172 -7.24 2.07 -0.07
C PHE A 172 -5.90 1.99 -0.79
N THR A 173 -5.84 2.37 -2.07
CA THR A 173 -4.58 2.58 -2.79
C THR A 173 -3.74 3.66 -2.12
N VAL A 174 -4.34 4.79 -1.75
CA VAL A 174 -3.63 5.88 -1.05
C VAL A 174 -3.22 5.48 0.36
N MET A 175 -4.03 4.65 1.01
CA MET A 175 -3.71 4.06 2.32
C MET A 175 -2.53 3.07 2.28
N GLY A 176 -2.26 2.47 1.12
CA GLY A 176 -1.12 1.61 0.90
C GLY A 176 -1.38 0.11 0.77
N LEU A 177 -2.66 -0.30 0.63
CA LEU A 177 -3.07 -1.65 0.27
C LEU A 177 -4.42 -1.60 -0.45
N ALA A 178 -4.41 -1.68 -1.78
CA ALA A 178 -5.60 -1.68 -2.62
C ALA A 178 -6.43 -2.95 -2.38
N LEU A 179 -7.44 -2.87 -1.49
CA LEU A 179 -8.20 -4.04 -1.02
C LEU A 179 -8.99 -4.72 -2.15
N GLY A 180 -9.55 -3.96 -3.08
CA GLY A 180 -10.23 -4.48 -4.26
C GLY A 180 -9.28 -5.34 -5.10
N LEU A 181 -8.13 -4.79 -5.47
CA LEU A 181 -7.09 -5.51 -6.22
C LEU A 181 -6.60 -6.75 -5.46
N MET A 182 -6.38 -6.64 -4.14
CA MET A 182 -5.97 -7.78 -3.32
C MET A 182 -6.97 -8.95 -3.44
N THR A 183 -8.28 -8.66 -3.38
CA THR A 183 -9.31 -9.71 -3.49
C THR A 183 -9.35 -10.35 -4.87
N GLU A 184 -9.12 -9.59 -5.94
CA GLU A 184 -8.98 -10.13 -7.30
C GLU A 184 -7.76 -11.05 -7.42
N LEU A 185 -6.62 -10.63 -6.87
CA LEU A 185 -5.37 -11.41 -6.89
C LEU A 185 -5.49 -12.71 -6.08
N LEU A 186 -6.22 -12.71 -4.97
CA LEU A 186 -6.57 -13.94 -4.25
C LEU A 186 -7.28 -14.93 -5.18
N GLY A 187 -8.24 -14.45 -5.99
CA GLY A 187 -8.93 -15.30 -6.98
C GLY A 187 -7.99 -15.95 -7.99
N ARG A 188 -6.93 -15.24 -8.42
CA ARG A 188 -5.95 -15.75 -9.40
C ARG A 188 -5.04 -16.85 -8.84
N VAL A 189 -4.90 -16.94 -7.50
CA VAL A 189 -4.16 -18.03 -6.83
C VAL A 189 -5.09 -19.09 -6.22
N GLY A 190 -6.38 -19.11 -6.62
CA GLY A 190 -7.35 -20.11 -6.16
C GLY A 190 -7.88 -19.87 -4.75
N LEU A 191 -7.81 -18.65 -4.25
CA LEU A 191 -8.32 -18.24 -2.93
C LEU A 191 -9.47 -17.26 -3.05
N ARG A 192 -10.27 -17.13 -1.99
CA ARG A 192 -11.33 -16.11 -1.87
C ARG A 192 -11.36 -15.49 -0.46
N TYR A 193 -11.54 -14.19 -0.40
CA TYR A 193 -11.94 -13.51 0.83
C TYR A 193 -13.40 -13.80 1.17
N ARG A 194 -13.68 -14.14 2.42
CA ARG A 194 -15.02 -14.50 2.94
C ARG A 194 -15.27 -13.82 4.29
N PHE A 195 -15.40 -12.50 4.27
CA PHE A 195 -15.73 -11.65 5.42
C PHE A 195 -15.12 -12.15 6.75
N GLY A 196 -13.86 -11.83 6.97
CA GLY A 196 -13.06 -12.24 8.13
C GLY A 196 -12.15 -13.46 7.92
N ALA A 197 -12.19 -14.10 6.74
CA ALA A 197 -11.32 -15.24 6.44
C ALA A 197 -10.92 -15.30 4.97
N ILE A 198 -9.77 -15.90 4.67
CA ILE A 198 -9.38 -16.32 3.32
C ILE A 198 -9.53 -17.84 3.25
N ARG A 199 -10.14 -18.35 2.17
CA ARG A 199 -10.43 -19.76 1.98
C ARG A 199 -10.10 -20.17 0.54
N PRO A 200 -9.83 -21.46 0.26
CA PRO A 200 -9.77 -21.98 -1.10
C PRO A 200 -11.04 -21.62 -1.89
N ALA A 201 -10.86 -21.27 -3.16
CA ALA A 201 -11.97 -21.15 -4.09
C ALA A 201 -12.44 -22.57 -4.42
N SER A 202 -13.67 -22.89 -4.01
CA SER A 202 -14.34 -24.17 -4.35
C SER A 202 -14.67 -24.23 -5.84
#